data_55e09eed7124aff3551116a7d1d5210a
#
_entry.id   55e09eed7124aff3551116a7d1d5210a
#
_cell.length_a   1.000
_cell.length_b   1.000
_cell.length_c   1.000
_cell.angle_alpha   90.00
_cell.angle_beta   90.00
_cell.angle_gamma   90.00
#
_symmetry.space_group_name_H-M   'P 1'
#
loop_
_entity.id
_entity.type
_entity.pdbx_description
1 polymer ?
#
loop_
_entity_poly.entity_id
_entity_poly.type
_entity_poly.pdbx_seq_one_letter_code
_entity_poly.pdbx_strand_id
1 'polypeptide(L)'
;AYTFYSAESMLEKMREEKRIENEMQTALDMHEFSVFYQPKVSLDGKVNLTGAEALVRWIKDGTVISPGKFIPLFEKNRFIVKLDYYIMDQVCQKIKQWENYYPHLLISVNMSRAHLRDPQFVEKLNDICLSHGVSTSSIEIEITESAAYESLDVLTAVFKQLKDYGFHISIDDFGSGYSSLNMLKDLPADVLKIDRAFLAESNSNKRANDILG
;
A
#
# COMPACT_ATOMS: atom_id res chain seq x y z
N ALA A 1 -22.88 4.48 16.83
CA ALA A 1 -22.38 5.39 17.87
C ALA A 1 -22.36 6.80 17.31
N TYR A 2 -23.03 7.76 17.96
CA TYR A 2 -23.00 9.19 17.57
C TYR A 2 -21.81 9.83 18.27
N THR A 3 -20.85 10.31 17.49
CA THR A 3 -19.74 11.09 18.02
C THR A 3 -20.14 12.56 17.93
N PHE A 4 -20.31 13.22 19.08
CA PHE A 4 -20.51 14.67 19.15
C PHE A 4 -19.16 15.35 18.94
N TYR A 5 -18.95 15.95 17.77
CA TYR A 5 -17.83 16.85 17.54
C TYR A 5 -18.20 18.23 18.13
N SER A 6 -17.42 18.72 19.08
CA SER A 6 -17.51 20.13 19.46
C SER A 6 -16.96 20.99 18.31
N ALA A 7 -17.46 22.22 18.16
CA ALA A 7 -16.92 23.15 17.15
C ALA A 7 -15.41 23.35 17.33
N GLU A 8 -14.92 23.26 18.55
CA GLU A 8 -13.52 23.41 18.93
C GLU A 8 -12.66 22.24 18.41
N SER A 9 -13.12 20.99 18.58
CA SER A 9 -12.42 19.81 18.04
C SER A 9 -12.38 19.78 16.52
N MET A 10 -13.40 20.34 15.87
CA MET A 10 -13.45 20.44 14.41
C MET A 10 -12.45 21.50 13.89
N LEU A 11 -12.33 22.62 14.59
CA LEU A 11 -11.35 23.65 14.27
C LEU A 11 -9.90 23.15 14.48
N GLU A 12 -9.64 22.40 15.54
CA GLU A 12 -8.33 21.79 15.78
C GLU A 12 -7.96 20.81 14.67
N LYS A 13 -8.88 19.95 14.27
CA LYS A 13 -8.69 19.03 13.15
C LYS A 13 -8.37 19.78 11.85
N MET A 14 -9.13 20.82 11.52
CA MET A 14 -8.89 21.62 10.31
C MET A 14 -7.52 22.32 10.33
N ARG A 15 -7.07 22.82 11.52
CA ARG A 15 -5.75 23.41 11.67
C ARG A 15 -4.63 22.39 11.47
N GLU A 16 -4.79 21.20 12.01
CA GLU A 16 -3.83 20.11 11.84
C GLU A 16 -3.73 19.67 10.37
N GLU A 17 -4.88 19.47 9.71
CA GLU A 17 -4.93 19.14 8.27
C GLU A 17 -4.22 20.22 7.44
N LYS A 18 -4.48 21.50 7.72
CA LYS A 18 -3.84 22.61 7.02
C LYS A 18 -2.34 22.69 7.27
N ARG A 19 -1.90 22.37 8.49
CA ARG A 19 -0.48 22.28 8.82
C ARG A 19 0.19 21.19 8.01
N ILE A 20 -0.40 19.98 7.96
CA ILE A 20 0.09 18.85 7.19
C ILE A 20 0.21 19.21 5.71
N GLU A 21 -0.82 19.82 5.11
CA GLU A 21 -0.80 20.26 3.72
C GLU A 21 0.30 21.29 3.41
N ASN A 22 0.54 22.23 4.32
CA ASN A 22 1.57 23.25 4.13
C ASN A 22 2.99 22.68 4.25
N GLU A 23 3.18 21.63 5.04
CA GLU A 23 4.49 21.03 5.34
C GLU A 23 4.86 19.88 4.40
N MET A 24 3.90 19.24 3.73
CA MET A 24 4.08 17.99 2.96
C MET A 24 5.23 18.04 1.94
N GLN A 25 5.35 19.13 1.18
CA GLN A 25 6.41 19.24 0.16
C GLN A 25 7.78 19.43 0.82
N THR A 26 7.86 20.28 1.84
CA THR A 26 9.10 20.49 2.61
C THR A 26 9.54 19.20 3.29
N ALA A 27 8.60 18.44 3.85
CA ALA A 27 8.88 17.16 4.49
C ALA A 27 9.47 16.13 3.49
N LEU A 28 8.96 16.12 2.26
CA LEU A 28 9.50 15.27 1.21
C LEU A 28 10.92 15.69 0.83
N ASP A 29 11.15 16.98 0.63
CA ASP A 29 12.44 17.55 0.22
C ASP A 29 13.51 17.39 1.33
N MET A 30 13.09 17.42 2.60
CA MET A 30 13.94 17.23 3.78
C MET A 30 14.10 15.78 4.21
N HIS A 31 13.57 14.81 3.44
CA HIS A 31 13.62 13.38 3.73
C HIS A 31 13.02 12.99 5.09
N GLU A 32 11.97 13.68 5.52
CA GLU A 32 11.26 13.37 6.78
C GLU A 32 10.39 12.10 6.67
N PHE A 33 10.11 11.61 5.44
CA PHE A 33 9.44 10.34 5.23
C PHE A 33 10.44 9.20 5.21
N SER A 34 10.22 8.21 6.09
CA SER A 34 11.06 7.02 6.22
C SER A 34 10.24 5.76 6.02
N VAL A 35 10.87 4.70 5.53
CA VAL A 35 10.24 3.39 5.34
C VAL A 35 10.58 2.47 6.50
N PHE A 36 9.55 1.93 7.16
CA PHE A 36 9.65 0.87 8.15
C PHE A 36 9.23 -0.43 7.49
N TYR A 37 9.89 -1.52 7.83
CA TYR A 37 9.68 -2.82 7.22
C TYR A 37 9.05 -3.77 8.22
N GLN A 38 7.79 -4.16 8.00
CA GLN A 38 7.11 -5.17 8.80
C GLN A 38 7.34 -6.55 8.19
N PRO A 39 8.01 -7.48 8.91
CA PRO A 39 8.35 -8.78 8.33
C PRO A 39 7.11 -9.62 8.04
N LYS A 40 7.13 -10.32 6.90
CA LYS A 40 6.19 -11.37 6.51
C LYS A 40 6.85 -12.74 6.71
N VAL A 41 6.14 -13.68 7.31
CA VAL A 41 6.64 -15.02 7.60
C VAL A 41 5.66 -16.07 7.09
N SER A 42 6.21 -17.21 6.62
CA SER A 42 5.38 -18.37 6.25
C SER A 42 4.85 -19.10 7.49
N LEU A 43 3.68 -19.73 7.34
CA LEU A 43 3.04 -20.52 8.40
C LEU A 43 3.07 -22.03 8.11
N ASP A 44 3.88 -22.49 7.18
CA ASP A 44 4.00 -23.88 6.70
C ASP A 44 4.87 -24.80 7.58
N GLY A 45 4.87 -24.57 8.89
CA GLY A 45 5.50 -25.41 9.90
C GLY A 45 6.91 -24.98 10.34
N LYS A 46 7.58 -24.11 9.58
CA LYS A 46 8.80 -23.40 10.00
C LYS A 46 8.59 -21.93 9.79
N VAL A 47 8.92 -21.12 10.79
CA VAL A 47 8.86 -19.65 10.66
C VAL A 47 10.00 -19.20 9.76
N ASN A 48 9.72 -19.01 8.48
CA ASN A 48 10.67 -18.50 7.51
C ASN A 48 10.29 -17.08 7.11
N LEU A 49 11.28 -16.18 7.06
CA LEU A 49 11.09 -14.83 6.51
C LEU A 49 10.88 -14.95 4.99
N THR A 50 9.72 -14.52 4.51
CA THR A 50 9.36 -14.55 3.09
C THR A 50 9.44 -13.17 2.45
N GLY A 51 9.33 -12.12 3.24
CA GLY A 51 9.32 -10.75 2.76
C GLY A 51 9.10 -9.74 3.87
N ALA A 52 8.81 -8.52 3.48
CA ALA A 52 8.37 -7.48 4.40
C ALA A 52 7.42 -6.51 3.70
N GLU A 53 6.55 -5.87 4.47
CA GLU A 53 5.72 -4.77 4.00
C GLU A 53 6.42 -3.43 4.31
N ALA A 54 6.55 -2.59 3.29
CA ALA A 54 7.10 -1.26 3.38
C ALA A 54 6.02 -0.27 3.86
N LEU A 55 6.19 0.25 5.06
CA LEU A 55 5.24 1.12 5.72
C LEU A 55 5.84 2.50 5.92
N VAL A 56 5.27 3.51 5.28
CA VAL A 56 5.71 4.90 5.43
C VAL A 56 5.49 5.41 6.85
N ARG A 57 6.46 6.17 7.34
CA ARG A 57 6.37 6.95 8.59
C ARG A 57 6.88 8.35 8.31
N TRP A 58 6.13 9.35 8.72
CA TRP A 58 6.59 10.74 8.71
C TRP A 58 7.22 11.05 10.06
N ILE A 59 8.52 11.30 10.06
CA ILE A 59 9.30 11.59 11.27
C ILE A 59 9.71 13.06 11.23
N LYS A 60 9.14 13.85 12.11
CA LYS A 60 9.44 15.27 12.23
C LYS A 60 9.89 15.59 13.66
N ASP A 61 11.05 16.20 13.79
CA ASP A 61 11.64 16.57 15.09
C ASP A 61 11.64 15.40 16.10
N GLY A 62 11.95 14.19 15.63
CA GLY A 62 11.96 12.97 16.43
C GLY A 62 10.57 12.42 16.78
N THR A 63 9.50 13.04 16.29
CA THR A 63 8.12 12.60 16.53
C THR A 63 7.57 11.90 15.29
N VAL A 64 6.95 10.73 15.47
CA VAL A 64 6.28 9.99 14.40
C VAL A 64 4.86 10.50 14.22
N ILE A 65 4.56 11.05 13.03
CA ILE A 65 3.22 11.41 12.62
C ILE A 65 2.56 10.18 12.02
N SER A 66 1.39 9.80 12.54
CA SER A 66 0.66 8.60 12.10
C SER A 66 0.22 8.71 10.62
N PRO A 67 0.39 7.65 9.79
CA PRO A 67 -0.09 7.60 8.42
C PRO A 67 -1.58 7.95 8.27
N GLY A 68 -2.42 7.54 9.21
CA GLY A 68 -3.85 7.88 9.23
C GLY A 68 -4.15 9.39 9.29
N LYS A 69 -3.17 10.23 9.67
CA LYS A 69 -3.32 11.69 9.67
C LYS A 69 -3.00 12.33 8.33
N PHE A 70 -2.06 11.79 7.55
CA PHE A 70 -1.58 12.44 6.33
C PHE A 70 -1.97 11.69 5.04
N ILE A 71 -2.04 10.36 5.03
CA ILE A 71 -2.38 9.59 3.82
C ILE A 71 -3.72 10.05 3.22
N PRO A 72 -4.85 10.16 3.98
CA PRO A 72 -6.12 10.58 3.41
C PRO A 72 -6.08 11.99 2.81
N LEU A 73 -5.27 12.90 3.39
CA LEU A 73 -5.08 14.25 2.87
C LEU A 73 -4.26 14.24 1.58
N PHE A 74 -3.20 13.42 1.53
CA PHE A 74 -2.33 13.30 0.37
C PHE A 74 -3.05 12.62 -0.81
N GLU A 75 -3.95 11.69 -0.54
CA GLU A 75 -4.84 11.13 -1.57
C GLU A 75 -5.78 12.18 -2.13
N LYS A 76 -6.42 12.97 -1.24
CA LYS A 76 -7.36 14.03 -1.63
C LYS A 76 -6.73 15.11 -2.51
N ASN A 77 -5.51 15.53 -2.19
CA ASN A 77 -4.78 16.57 -2.94
C ASN A 77 -3.80 16.01 -3.99
N ARG A 78 -3.76 14.68 -4.17
CA ARG A 78 -2.90 13.93 -5.10
C ARG A 78 -1.40 14.00 -4.80
N PHE A 79 -0.98 14.51 -3.65
CA PHE A 79 0.41 14.47 -3.23
C PHE A 79 0.90 13.04 -2.98
N ILE A 80 -0.02 12.12 -2.70
CA ILE A 80 0.26 10.69 -2.51
C ILE A 80 1.07 10.11 -3.67
N VAL A 81 0.82 10.55 -4.91
CA VAL A 81 1.55 10.09 -6.10
C VAL A 81 3.05 10.36 -5.99
N LYS A 82 3.43 11.53 -5.49
CA LYS A 82 4.85 11.86 -5.27
C LYS A 82 5.45 11.04 -4.14
N LEU A 83 4.67 10.87 -3.06
CA LEU A 83 5.10 10.08 -1.91
C LEU A 83 5.31 8.61 -2.29
N ASP A 84 4.40 8.00 -3.04
CA ASP A 84 4.49 6.60 -3.44
C ASP A 84 5.75 6.34 -4.28
N TYR A 85 6.06 7.20 -5.26
CA TYR A 85 7.31 7.08 -6.02
C TYR A 85 8.55 7.28 -5.16
N TYR A 86 8.51 8.22 -4.20
CA TYR A 86 9.61 8.44 -3.26
C TYR A 86 9.83 7.20 -2.37
N ILE A 87 8.75 6.58 -1.87
CA ILE A 87 8.83 5.34 -1.10
C ILE A 87 9.37 4.18 -1.95
N MET A 88 8.91 4.07 -3.20
CA MET A 88 9.40 3.06 -4.14
C MET A 88 10.91 3.18 -4.38
N ASP A 89 11.42 4.40 -4.53
CA ASP A 89 12.85 4.68 -4.67
C ASP A 89 13.63 4.21 -3.43
N GLN A 90 13.17 4.57 -2.22
CA GLN A 90 13.80 4.11 -0.96
C GLN A 90 13.75 2.58 -0.80
N VAL A 91 12.65 1.94 -1.20
CA VAL A 91 12.52 0.48 -1.15
C VAL A 91 13.52 -0.17 -2.10
N CYS A 92 13.64 0.31 -3.33
CA CYS A 92 14.64 -0.21 -4.28
C CYS A 92 16.07 -0.06 -3.75
N GLN A 93 16.40 1.11 -3.20
CA GLN A 93 17.69 1.32 -2.55
C GLN A 93 17.94 0.31 -1.43
N LYS A 94 16.92 0.01 -0.63
CA LYS A 94 17.02 -0.93 0.49
C LYS A 94 17.14 -2.38 0.03
N ILE A 95 16.37 -2.80 -0.97
CA ILE A 95 16.49 -4.13 -1.58
C ILE A 95 17.92 -4.33 -2.07
N LYS A 96 18.50 -3.34 -2.75
CA LYS A 96 19.88 -3.41 -3.24
C LYS A 96 20.89 -3.60 -2.12
N GLN A 97 20.69 -2.99 -0.95
CA GLN A 97 21.54 -3.20 0.23
C GLN A 97 21.42 -4.61 0.81
N TRP A 98 20.23 -5.22 0.70
CA TRP A 98 19.92 -6.52 1.29
C TRP A 98 20.14 -7.70 0.35
N GLU A 99 20.30 -7.51 -0.96
CA GLU A 99 20.31 -8.57 -1.97
C GLU A 99 21.34 -9.69 -1.68
N ASN A 100 22.50 -9.33 -1.12
CA ASN A 100 23.54 -10.31 -0.76
C ASN A 100 23.20 -11.14 0.47
N TYR A 101 22.32 -10.65 1.33
CA TYR A 101 21.92 -11.34 2.58
C TYR A 101 20.59 -12.06 2.43
N TYR A 102 19.70 -11.51 1.63
CA TYR A 102 18.32 -11.98 1.44
C TYR A 102 17.92 -11.94 -0.04
N PRO A 103 18.51 -12.78 -0.91
CA PRO A 103 18.34 -12.69 -2.38
C PRO A 103 16.91 -12.97 -2.87
N HIS A 104 16.05 -13.55 -2.02
CA HIS A 104 14.67 -13.92 -2.37
C HIS A 104 13.64 -13.11 -1.57
N LEU A 105 14.07 -12.01 -0.96
CA LEU A 105 13.15 -11.20 -0.15
C LEU A 105 12.19 -10.43 -1.05
N LEU A 106 10.90 -10.65 -0.83
CA LEU A 106 9.83 -9.92 -1.53
C LEU A 106 9.39 -8.74 -0.65
N ILE A 107 9.47 -7.52 -1.19
CA ILE A 107 9.04 -6.33 -0.46
C ILE A 107 7.74 -5.80 -1.06
N SER A 108 6.70 -5.72 -0.22
CA SER A 108 5.43 -5.15 -0.61
C SER A 108 5.44 -3.63 -0.43
N VAL A 109 4.88 -2.93 -1.41
CA VAL A 109 4.75 -1.48 -1.42
C VAL A 109 3.31 -1.10 -1.71
N ASN A 110 2.71 -0.35 -0.81
CA ASN A 110 1.37 0.20 -1.00
C ASN A 110 1.35 1.25 -2.10
N MET A 111 0.39 1.16 -3.03
CA MET A 111 0.19 2.12 -4.11
C MET A 111 -1.24 2.65 -4.11
N SER A 112 -1.36 3.98 -4.11
CA SER A 112 -2.67 4.62 -4.14
C SER A 112 -3.37 4.41 -5.49
N ARG A 113 -4.70 4.25 -5.44
CA ARG A 113 -5.55 4.26 -6.64
C ARG A 113 -5.39 5.50 -7.53
N ALA A 114 -4.80 6.57 -7.00
CA ALA A 114 -4.54 7.79 -7.76
C ALA A 114 -3.63 7.54 -8.99
N HIS A 115 -2.82 6.48 -8.97
CA HIS A 115 -1.95 6.06 -10.07
C HIS A 115 -2.70 5.40 -11.23
N LEU A 116 -3.86 4.78 -11.00
CA LEU A 116 -4.56 3.99 -12.00
C LEU A 116 -4.98 4.79 -13.25
N ARG A 117 -4.99 6.12 -13.15
CA ARG A 117 -5.32 7.03 -14.26
C ARG A 117 -4.08 7.53 -15.02
N ASP A 118 -2.88 7.18 -14.57
CA ASP A 118 -1.63 7.52 -15.26
C ASP A 118 -1.19 6.35 -16.15
N PRO A 119 -1.26 6.49 -17.48
CA PRO A 119 -0.86 5.40 -18.39
C PRO A 119 0.64 5.06 -18.31
N GLN A 120 1.47 5.95 -17.74
CA GLN A 120 2.90 5.75 -17.55
C GLN A 120 3.23 5.17 -16.16
N PHE A 121 2.24 4.87 -15.33
CA PHE A 121 2.44 4.44 -13.96
C PHE A 121 3.40 3.24 -13.85
N VAL A 122 3.12 2.17 -14.58
CA VAL A 122 3.90 0.92 -14.52
C VAL A 122 5.31 1.12 -15.10
N GLU A 123 5.44 1.88 -16.18
CA GLU A 123 6.73 2.23 -16.76
C GLU A 123 7.61 3.00 -15.77
N LYS A 124 7.06 4.00 -15.07
CA LYS A 124 7.78 4.75 -14.03
C LYS A 124 8.25 3.87 -12.87
N LEU A 125 7.43 2.91 -12.43
CA LEU A 125 7.84 1.94 -11.40
C LEU A 125 9.02 1.08 -11.89
N ASN A 126 8.94 0.59 -13.12
CA ASN A 126 10.03 -0.17 -13.73
C ASN A 126 11.31 0.65 -13.85
N ASP A 127 11.22 1.92 -14.27
CA ASP A 127 12.37 2.81 -14.39
C ASP A 127 13.06 3.04 -13.03
N ILE A 128 12.29 3.17 -11.94
CA ILE A 128 12.85 3.24 -10.59
C ILE A 128 13.60 1.95 -10.26
N CYS A 129 13.02 0.79 -10.51
CA CYS A 129 13.71 -0.50 -10.30
C CYS A 129 15.01 -0.59 -11.09
N LEU A 130 14.97 -0.25 -12.38
CA LEU A 130 16.14 -0.27 -13.26
C LEU A 130 17.25 0.67 -12.79
N SER A 131 16.89 1.87 -12.32
CA SER A 131 17.87 2.86 -11.84
C SER A 131 18.69 2.36 -10.65
N HIS A 132 18.13 1.48 -9.83
CA HIS A 132 18.81 0.83 -8.70
C HIS A 132 19.36 -0.56 -9.02
N GLY A 133 19.13 -1.08 -10.23
CA GLY A 133 19.50 -2.44 -10.63
C GLY A 133 18.78 -3.51 -9.78
N VAL A 134 17.52 -3.27 -9.47
CA VAL A 134 16.63 -4.16 -8.71
C VAL A 134 15.69 -4.87 -9.66
N SER A 135 15.51 -6.19 -9.47
CA SER A 135 14.51 -6.95 -10.23
C SER A 135 13.09 -6.58 -9.77
N THR A 136 12.19 -6.34 -10.71
CA THR A 136 10.75 -6.15 -10.44
C THR A 136 10.14 -7.32 -9.68
N SER A 137 10.66 -8.54 -9.86
CA SER A 137 10.24 -9.75 -9.14
C SER A 137 10.55 -9.73 -7.63
N SER A 138 11.33 -8.75 -7.15
CA SER A 138 11.56 -8.53 -5.72
C SER A 138 10.54 -7.60 -5.08
N ILE A 139 9.56 -7.12 -5.86
CA ILE A 139 8.58 -6.12 -5.43
C ILE A 139 7.16 -6.64 -5.63
N GLU A 140 6.36 -6.51 -4.59
CA GLU A 140 4.92 -6.75 -4.60
C GLU A 140 4.19 -5.40 -4.51
N ILE A 141 3.35 -5.10 -5.50
CA ILE A 141 2.52 -3.90 -5.51
C ILE A 141 1.20 -4.21 -4.80
N GLU A 142 0.95 -3.51 -3.70
CA GLU A 142 -0.28 -3.65 -2.92
C GLU A 142 -1.27 -2.57 -3.32
N ILE A 143 -2.47 -2.98 -3.74
CA ILE A 143 -3.57 -2.08 -4.11
C ILE A 143 -4.80 -2.49 -3.32
N THR A 144 -5.46 -1.53 -2.68
CA THR A 144 -6.64 -1.81 -1.87
C THR A 144 -7.82 -2.28 -2.71
N GLU A 145 -8.67 -3.13 -2.13
CA GLU A 145 -9.93 -3.58 -2.73
C GLU A 145 -10.76 -2.41 -3.26
N SER A 146 -10.81 -1.30 -2.54
CA SER A 146 -11.59 -0.12 -2.93
C SER A 146 -11.19 0.49 -4.27
N ALA A 147 -9.96 0.26 -4.74
CA ALA A 147 -9.51 0.72 -6.05
C ALA A 147 -10.27 0.04 -7.20
N ALA A 148 -10.71 -1.20 -7.01
CA ALA A 148 -11.45 -1.96 -8.02
C ALA A 148 -12.87 -1.44 -8.26
N TYR A 149 -13.45 -0.71 -7.31
CA TYR A 149 -14.79 -0.13 -7.47
C TYR A 149 -14.84 1.04 -8.45
N GLU A 150 -13.72 1.71 -8.70
CA GLU A 150 -13.72 2.86 -9.63
C GLU A 150 -13.80 2.42 -11.10
N SER A 151 -13.05 1.38 -11.48
CA SER A 151 -13.09 0.79 -12.83
C SER A 151 -12.33 -0.53 -12.84
N LEU A 152 -13.05 -1.65 -12.87
CA LEU A 152 -12.47 -2.97 -12.96
C LEU A 152 -11.61 -3.14 -14.22
N ASP A 153 -12.05 -2.58 -15.34
CA ASP A 153 -11.33 -2.68 -16.62
C ASP A 153 -9.96 -1.98 -16.55
N VAL A 154 -9.92 -0.78 -15.95
CA VAL A 154 -8.66 -0.04 -15.76
C VAL A 154 -7.73 -0.81 -14.83
N LEU A 155 -8.25 -1.30 -13.70
CA LEU A 155 -7.45 -2.07 -12.75
C LEU A 155 -6.90 -3.36 -13.40
N THR A 156 -7.73 -4.09 -14.16
CA THR A 156 -7.31 -5.30 -14.87
C THR A 156 -6.19 -4.99 -15.87
N ALA A 157 -6.31 -3.89 -16.62
CA ALA A 157 -5.29 -3.47 -17.56
C ALA A 157 -3.96 -3.12 -16.86
N VAL A 158 -4.02 -2.40 -15.75
CA VAL A 158 -2.83 -2.05 -14.93
C VAL A 158 -2.20 -3.32 -14.34
N PHE A 159 -3.00 -4.24 -13.80
CA PHE A 159 -2.48 -5.49 -13.24
C PHE A 159 -1.78 -6.33 -14.31
N LYS A 160 -2.37 -6.41 -15.52
CA LYS A 160 -1.72 -7.11 -16.63
C LYS A 160 -0.37 -6.48 -16.97
N GLN A 161 -0.31 -5.15 -17.08
CA GLN A 161 0.96 -4.46 -17.33
C GLN A 161 1.99 -4.72 -16.21
N LEU A 162 1.59 -4.65 -14.93
CA LEU A 162 2.47 -4.98 -13.80
C LEU A 162 3.02 -6.41 -13.92
N LYS A 163 2.18 -7.39 -14.28
CA LYS A 163 2.60 -8.78 -14.51
C LYS A 163 3.54 -8.91 -15.69
N ASP A 164 3.29 -8.20 -16.77
CA ASP A 164 4.14 -8.22 -17.99
C ASP A 164 5.54 -7.66 -17.66
N TYR A 165 5.66 -6.70 -16.73
CA TYR A 165 6.93 -6.21 -16.20
C TYR A 165 7.55 -7.09 -15.10
N GLY A 166 6.83 -8.13 -14.64
CA GLY A 166 7.32 -9.10 -13.66
C GLY A 166 7.10 -8.74 -12.19
N PHE A 167 6.30 -7.73 -11.89
CA PHE A 167 5.90 -7.42 -10.50
C PHE A 167 4.98 -8.49 -9.92
N HIS A 168 5.07 -8.71 -8.61
CA HIS A 168 4.03 -9.37 -7.86
C HIS A 168 2.92 -8.38 -7.50
N ILE A 169 1.70 -8.88 -7.33
CA ILE A 169 0.53 -8.04 -7.06
C ILE A 169 -0.27 -8.64 -5.91
N SER A 170 -0.63 -7.81 -4.94
CA SER A 170 -1.59 -8.17 -3.90
C SER A 170 -2.77 -7.21 -3.84
N ILE A 171 -3.92 -7.75 -3.50
CA ILE A 171 -5.12 -6.97 -3.17
C ILE A 171 -5.20 -6.90 -1.65
N ASP A 172 -5.20 -5.68 -1.11
CA ASP A 172 -5.26 -5.43 0.32
C ASP A 172 -6.67 -5.05 0.80
N ASP A 173 -6.90 -5.20 2.11
CA ASP A 173 -8.16 -4.93 2.82
C ASP A 173 -9.37 -5.69 2.24
N PHE A 174 -9.16 -6.90 1.69
CA PHE A 174 -10.25 -7.68 1.10
C PHE A 174 -11.29 -8.08 2.14
N GLY A 175 -12.56 -7.83 1.79
CA GLY A 175 -13.70 -8.11 2.66
C GLY A 175 -14.10 -6.95 3.56
N SER A 176 -13.40 -5.80 3.50
CA SER A 176 -13.81 -4.57 4.19
C SER A 176 -15.01 -3.87 3.53
N GLY A 177 -15.34 -4.27 2.29
CA GLY A 177 -16.40 -3.69 1.47
C GLY A 177 -17.42 -4.71 0.95
N TYR A 178 -18.14 -4.36 -0.12
CA TYR A 178 -19.14 -5.20 -0.77
C TYR A 178 -18.57 -6.00 -1.95
N SER A 179 -17.32 -6.44 -1.88
CA SER A 179 -16.71 -7.17 -2.98
C SER A 179 -17.41 -8.49 -3.26
N SER A 180 -17.72 -8.72 -4.51
CA SER A 180 -18.11 -10.04 -4.94
C SER A 180 -16.85 -10.85 -5.28
N LEU A 181 -16.74 -12.09 -4.81
CA LEU A 181 -15.73 -13.07 -5.26
C LEU A 181 -15.63 -13.18 -6.79
N ASN A 182 -16.68 -12.77 -7.51
CA ASN A 182 -16.68 -12.73 -8.96
C ASN A 182 -15.67 -11.72 -9.54
N MET A 183 -15.40 -10.63 -8.83
CA MET A 183 -14.43 -9.63 -9.26
C MET A 183 -12.99 -10.17 -9.24
N LEU A 184 -12.68 -11.07 -8.29
CA LEU A 184 -11.35 -11.68 -8.16
C LEU A 184 -10.99 -12.62 -9.31
N LYS A 185 -11.99 -13.20 -10.01
CA LYS A 185 -11.74 -14.15 -11.10
C LYS A 185 -11.01 -13.52 -12.29
N ASP A 186 -11.21 -12.22 -12.47
CA ASP A 186 -10.73 -11.50 -13.65
C ASP A 186 -9.45 -10.70 -13.36
N LEU A 187 -9.05 -10.60 -12.06
CA LEU A 187 -7.85 -9.89 -11.66
C LEU A 187 -6.65 -10.85 -11.50
N PRO A 188 -5.54 -10.63 -12.22
CA PRO A 188 -4.34 -11.46 -12.13
C PRO A 188 -3.48 -11.12 -10.90
N ALA A 189 -4.09 -11.12 -9.71
CA ALA A 189 -3.39 -10.91 -8.43
C ALA A 189 -2.75 -12.22 -7.95
N ASP A 190 -1.58 -12.12 -7.29
CA ASP A 190 -0.85 -13.26 -6.74
C ASP A 190 -1.26 -13.54 -5.29
N VAL A 191 -1.63 -12.48 -4.54
CA VAL A 191 -1.94 -12.55 -3.11
C VAL A 191 -3.23 -11.79 -2.81
N LEU A 192 -4.01 -12.33 -1.89
CA LEU A 192 -5.19 -11.70 -1.33
C LEU A 192 -4.97 -11.52 0.17
N LYS A 193 -4.92 -10.28 0.64
CA LYS A 193 -4.78 -9.94 2.06
C LYS A 193 -6.16 -9.72 2.66
N ILE A 194 -6.55 -10.60 3.57
CA ILE A 194 -7.88 -10.57 4.19
C ILE A 194 -7.88 -9.58 5.34
N ASP A 195 -8.84 -8.65 5.33
CA ASP A 195 -9.03 -7.70 6.43
C ASP A 195 -9.45 -8.39 7.73
N ARG A 196 -8.98 -7.85 8.87
CA ARG A 196 -9.28 -8.40 10.20
C ARG A 196 -10.76 -8.33 10.55
N ALA A 197 -11.49 -7.32 10.07
CA ALA A 197 -12.93 -7.19 10.33
C ALA A 197 -13.69 -8.34 9.68
N PHE A 198 -13.30 -8.75 8.48
CA PHE A 198 -13.86 -9.91 7.79
C PHE A 198 -13.68 -11.20 8.61
N LEU A 199 -12.49 -11.41 9.20
CA LEU A 199 -12.23 -12.57 10.07
C LEU A 199 -13.02 -12.51 11.38
N ALA A 200 -13.25 -11.33 11.94
CA ALA A 200 -14.05 -11.17 13.18
C ALA A 200 -15.54 -11.46 12.94
N GLU A 201 -16.07 -11.06 11.78
CA GLU A 201 -17.45 -11.37 11.39
C GLU A 201 -17.63 -12.85 11.01
N SER A 202 -16.62 -13.51 10.46
CA SER A 202 -16.65 -14.92 10.08
C SER A 202 -16.84 -15.84 11.27
N ASN A 203 -16.27 -15.52 12.43
CA ASN A 203 -16.47 -16.29 13.67
C ASN A 203 -17.93 -16.33 14.16
N SER A 204 -18.76 -15.42 13.68
CA SER A 204 -20.20 -15.35 14.03
C SER A 204 -21.13 -15.86 12.91
N ASN A 205 -20.60 -16.14 11.71
CA ASN A 205 -21.41 -16.43 10.52
C ASN A 205 -20.89 -17.66 9.75
N LYS A 206 -21.72 -18.75 9.73
CA LYS A 206 -21.37 -20.03 9.11
C LYS A 206 -20.96 -19.93 7.62
N ARG A 207 -21.51 -18.94 6.88
CA ARG A 207 -21.18 -18.69 5.47
C ARG A 207 -19.77 -18.15 5.24
N ALA A 208 -19.23 -17.41 6.20
CA ALA A 208 -17.88 -16.88 6.10
C ALA A 208 -16.84 -17.97 6.37
N ASN A 209 -17.16 -18.97 7.21
CA ASN A 209 -16.30 -20.15 7.41
C ASN A 209 -16.23 -21.05 6.17
N ASP A 210 -17.30 -21.12 5.35
CA ASP A 210 -17.30 -21.91 4.12
C ASP A 210 -16.43 -21.29 2.99
N ILE A 211 -16.01 -20.03 3.16
CA ILE A 211 -15.12 -19.32 2.23
C ILE A 211 -13.64 -19.52 2.62
N LEU A 212 -13.35 -19.76 3.89
CA LEU A 212 -11.99 -19.91 4.43
C LEU A 212 -11.53 -21.36 4.57
N GLY A 213 -12.41 -22.34 4.42
CA GLY A 213 -12.14 -23.78 4.53
C GLY A 213 -12.11 -24.47 3.22
#